data_2e610dbf2cd5069ada4148fe146be935
#
_entry.id   2e610dbf2cd5069ada4148fe146be935
#
_cell.length_a   1.000
_cell.length_b   1.000
_cell.length_c   1.000
_cell.angle_alpha   90.00
_cell.angle_beta   90.00
_cell.angle_gamma   90.00
#
_symmetry.space_group_name_H-M   'P 1'
#
loop_
_entity.id
_entity.type
_entity.pdbx_description
1 polymer ?
#
loop_
_entity_poly.entity_id
_entity_poly.type
_entity_poly.pdbx_seq_one_letter_code
_entity_poly.pdbx_strand_id
1 'polypeptide(L)'
;MNPDFCKRLRARDTLIGTIVSVDSVPIMEVLASSGLDWIFIEAEHAPIGMAALERLIVAAGKTPCLVRLPNHEPTWIKRALDLGAAGIIVPQVNTVDEAKAIVNAARFTPAGARGVGVCRANAYGYAIGEYISAANAGTAVIVQAEHLDAVTNASAIAELEGIDGVFVGPFDLSASMGLPGQLDHHDVNTAIERIRQAFANAGKPAGFFGSTTDAAHKRVAQGFSLIACSADVMLLRAGATALVTALRER
;
A
#
# COMPACT_ATOMS: atom_id res chain seq x y z
N MET A 1 -14.35 -0.99 -2.03
CA MET A 1 -13.68 -1.37 -3.29
C MET A 1 -13.58 -0.20 -4.24
N ASN A 2 -12.55 -0.19 -5.09
CA ASN A 2 -12.38 0.85 -6.11
C ASN A 2 -11.89 0.19 -7.42
N PRO A 3 -12.82 -0.22 -8.31
CA PRO A 3 -12.48 -0.91 -9.54
C PRO A 3 -11.59 -0.10 -10.49
N ASP A 4 -11.81 1.21 -10.59
CA ASP A 4 -11.01 2.08 -11.47
C ASP A 4 -9.56 2.18 -11.01
N PHE A 5 -9.35 2.35 -9.71
CA PHE A 5 -8.01 2.31 -9.13
C PHE A 5 -7.33 0.96 -9.39
N CYS A 6 -8.01 -0.16 -9.13
CA CYS A 6 -7.45 -1.50 -9.35
C CYS A 6 -7.13 -1.75 -10.82
N LYS A 7 -7.95 -1.22 -11.76
CA LYS A 7 -7.68 -1.29 -13.19
C LYS A 7 -6.42 -0.52 -13.58
N ARG A 8 -6.26 0.73 -13.11
CA ARG A 8 -5.08 1.56 -13.33
C ARG A 8 -3.83 0.94 -12.71
N LEU A 9 -3.96 0.41 -11.48
CA LEU A 9 -2.87 -0.29 -10.80
C LEU A 9 -2.36 -1.48 -11.62
N ARG A 10 -3.26 -2.35 -12.09
CA ARG A 10 -2.91 -3.52 -12.93
C ARG A 10 -2.39 -3.13 -14.31
N ALA A 11 -2.82 -1.98 -14.84
CA ALA A 11 -2.26 -1.40 -16.07
C ALA A 11 -0.87 -0.82 -15.86
N ARG A 12 -0.39 -0.75 -14.62
CA ARG A 12 0.88 -0.15 -14.21
C ARG A 12 0.97 1.34 -14.53
N ASP A 13 -0.17 2.04 -14.48
CA ASP A 13 -0.18 3.50 -14.53
C ASP A 13 0.63 4.05 -13.35
N THR A 14 1.33 5.16 -13.56
CA THR A 14 1.96 5.85 -12.43
C THR A 14 0.90 6.45 -11.53
N LEU A 15 0.80 5.93 -10.31
CA LEU A 15 -0.16 6.34 -9.29
C LEU A 15 0.57 7.00 -8.14
N ILE A 16 0.26 8.27 -7.89
CA ILE A 16 0.91 9.07 -6.86
C ILE A 16 0.03 9.16 -5.62
N GLY A 17 0.59 8.77 -4.48
CA GLY A 17 -0.06 8.85 -3.17
C GLY A 17 0.86 9.41 -2.10
N THR A 18 0.36 9.49 -0.88
CA THR A 18 1.12 9.87 0.32
C THR A 18 0.72 9.02 1.51
N ILE A 19 1.58 8.95 2.52
CA ILE A 19 1.29 8.20 3.76
C ILE A 19 0.49 9.08 4.72
N VAL A 20 -0.55 8.50 5.32
CA VAL A 20 -1.30 9.04 6.45
C VAL A 20 -0.99 8.21 7.68
N SER A 21 -0.34 8.83 8.66
CA SER A 21 0.09 8.22 9.92
C SER A 21 -0.59 8.82 11.15
N VAL A 22 -1.35 9.89 10.97
CA VAL A 22 -2.09 10.57 12.06
C VAL A 22 -3.58 10.27 11.95
N ASP A 23 -4.20 9.86 13.06
CA ASP A 23 -5.65 9.73 13.18
C ASP A 23 -6.31 11.13 13.20
N SER A 24 -6.48 11.72 12.03
CA SER A 24 -7.06 13.04 11.86
C SER A 24 -7.94 13.12 10.62
N VAL A 25 -9.24 13.24 10.83
CA VAL A 25 -10.22 13.45 9.74
C VAL A 25 -9.90 14.70 8.92
N PRO A 26 -9.61 15.88 9.51
CA PRO A 26 -9.27 17.07 8.73
C PRO A 26 -8.02 16.90 7.84
N ILE A 27 -6.97 16.24 8.36
CA ILE A 27 -5.77 15.96 7.55
C ILE A 27 -6.13 15.05 6.37
N MET A 28 -6.91 13.99 6.61
CA MET A 28 -7.35 13.07 5.57
C MET A 28 -8.15 13.79 4.47
N GLU A 29 -9.11 14.66 4.83
CA GLU A 29 -9.92 15.43 3.88
C GLU A 29 -9.07 16.37 3.03
N VAL A 30 -8.10 17.06 3.64
CA VAL A 30 -7.15 17.93 2.93
C VAL A 30 -6.33 17.13 1.91
N LEU A 31 -5.77 16.00 2.31
CA LEU A 31 -4.98 15.16 1.43
C LEU A 31 -5.83 14.52 0.33
N ALA A 32 -7.03 14.05 0.65
CA ALA A 32 -7.95 13.47 -0.35
C ALA A 32 -8.40 14.48 -1.41
N SER A 33 -8.44 15.77 -1.07
CA SER A 33 -8.79 16.85 -1.99
C SER A 33 -7.61 17.43 -2.79
N SER A 34 -6.38 16.99 -2.54
CA SER A 34 -5.17 17.57 -3.13
C SER A 34 -4.78 16.99 -4.50
N GLY A 35 -5.60 16.10 -5.09
CA GLY A 35 -5.34 15.52 -6.40
C GLY A 35 -4.48 14.25 -6.38
N LEU A 36 -4.27 13.64 -5.21
CA LEU A 36 -3.61 12.35 -5.09
C LEU A 36 -4.45 11.24 -5.75
N ASP A 37 -3.78 10.29 -6.42
CA ASP A 37 -4.44 9.12 -7.01
C ASP A 37 -4.89 8.11 -5.93
N TRP A 38 -4.18 8.07 -4.80
CA TRP A 38 -4.44 7.15 -3.69
C TRP A 38 -3.83 7.63 -2.38
N ILE A 39 -4.28 7.06 -1.28
CA ILE A 39 -3.74 7.31 0.07
C ILE A 39 -3.27 6.01 0.68
N PHE A 40 -2.07 6.03 1.25
CA PHE A 40 -1.48 4.97 2.03
C PHE A 40 -1.83 5.19 3.51
N ILE A 41 -2.74 4.41 4.08
CA ILE A 41 -3.03 4.48 5.52
C ILE A 41 -2.10 3.53 6.26
N GLU A 42 -1.36 4.07 7.20
CA GLU A 42 -0.34 3.37 7.97
C GLU A 42 -0.91 2.80 9.26
N ALA A 43 -1.04 1.48 9.36
CA ALA A 43 -1.52 0.83 10.58
C ALA A 43 -0.50 -0.14 11.21
N GLU A 44 0.72 -0.20 10.69
CA GLU A 44 1.82 -0.99 11.26
C GLU A 44 2.61 -0.18 12.29
N HIS A 45 3.15 0.98 11.89
CA HIS A 45 4.00 1.81 12.74
C HIS A 45 3.29 3.03 13.34
N ALA A 46 2.04 3.28 12.94
CA ALA A 46 1.22 4.35 13.50
C ALA A 46 0.14 3.78 14.42
N PRO A 47 -0.33 4.55 15.43
CA PRO A 47 -1.36 4.09 16.36
C PRO A 47 -2.77 4.15 15.73
N ILE A 48 -2.94 3.61 14.53
CA ILE A 48 -4.20 3.59 13.79
C ILE A 48 -4.86 2.22 13.97
N GLY A 49 -5.81 2.15 14.91
CA GLY A 49 -6.66 0.98 15.12
C GLY A 49 -7.89 1.00 14.20
N MET A 50 -8.71 -0.08 14.27
CA MET A 50 -9.87 -0.28 13.38
C MET A 50 -10.87 0.88 13.39
N ALA A 51 -11.15 1.49 14.54
CA ALA A 51 -12.09 2.62 14.64
C ALA A 51 -11.53 3.90 13.97
N ALA A 52 -10.23 4.13 14.09
CA ALA A 52 -9.54 5.22 13.39
C ALA A 52 -9.52 4.96 11.88
N LEU A 53 -9.19 3.73 11.48
CA LEU A 53 -9.18 3.29 10.08
C LEU A 53 -10.53 3.54 9.39
N GLU A 54 -11.65 3.21 10.07
CA GLU A 54 -12.99 3.47 9.54
C GLU A 54 -13.21 4.96 9.28
N ARG A 55 -12.92 5.83 10.27
CA ARG A 55 -13.08 7.28 10.12
C ARG A 55 -12.24 7.84 8.97
N LEU A 56 -10.98 7.39 8.87
CA LEU A 56 -10.07 7.83 7.81
C LEU A 56 -10.56 7.39 6.42
N ILE A 57 -10.99 6.13 6.25
CA ILE A 57 -11.54 5.66 4.97
C ILE A 57 -12.82 6.43 4.61
N VAL A 58 -13.67 6.77 5.58
CA VAL A 58 -14.86 7.60 5.35
C VAL A 58 -14.47 9.01 4.92
N ALA A 59 -13.53 9.64 5.61
CA ALA A 59 -13.04 11.00 5.32
C ALA A 59 -12.32 11.10 3.95
N ALA A 60 -11.66 10.05 3.51
CA ALA A 60 -11.04 10.01 2.18
C ALA A 60 -12.06 10.08 1.02
N GLY A 61 -13.34 9.85 1.28
CA GLY A 61 -14.42 9.97 0.30
C GLY A 61 -14.23 9.03 -0.89
N LYS A 62 -13.95 9.59 -2.07
CA LYS A 62 -13.74 8.82 -3.30
C LYS A 62 -12.27 8.44 -3.54
N THR A 63 -11.33 9.04 -2.81
CA THR A 63 -9.90 8.76 -2.98
C THR A 63 -9.59 7.35 -2.47
N PRO A 64 -9.00 6.48 -3.31
CA PRO A 64 -8.69 5.12 -2.94
C PRO A 64 -7.71 5.06 -1.77
N CYS A 65 -8.01 4.23 -0.75
CA CYS A 65 -7.11 3.98 0.37
C CYS A 65 -6.55 2.56 0.29
N LEU A 66 -5.23 2.42 0.28
CA LEU A 66 -4.54 1.18 0.59
C LEU A 66 -4.11 1.22 2.06
N VAL A 67 -4.40 0.16 2.79
CA VAL A 67 -4.07 0.07 4.22
C VAL A 67 -2.87 -0.84 4.41
N ARG A 68 -1.77 -0.30 4.96
CA ARG A 68 -0.70 -1.17 5.45
C ARG A 68 -1.13 -1.77 6.77
N LEU A 69 -1.23 -3.08 6.78
CA LEU A 69 -1.68 -3.84 7.96
C LEU A 69 -0.53 -4.01 8.95
N PRO A 70 -0.81 -4.19 10.25
CA PRO A 70 0.25 -4.41 11.24
C PRO A 70 0.89 -5.81 11.13
N ASN A 71 0.21 -6.76 10.49
CA ASN A 71 0.67 -8.14 10.33
C ASN A 71 -0.18 -8.90 9.29
N HIS A 72 0.07 -10.22 9.13
CA HIS A 72 -0.63 -11.12 8.19
C HIS A 72 -1.92 -11.71 8.74
N GLU A 73 -2.40 -11.32 9.91
CA GLU A 73 -3.56 -11.97 10.52
C GLU A 73 -4.82 -11.82 9.66
N PRO A 74 -5.54 -12.92 9.38
CA PRO A 74 -6.76 -12.89 8.54
C PRO A 74 -7.82 -11.93 9.06
N THR A 75 -7.85 -11.67 10.37
CA THR A 75 -8.79 -10.72 10.99
C THR A 75 -8.54 -9.28 10.53
N TRP A 76 -7.26 -8.85 10.46
CA TRP A 76 -6.90 -7.52 9.96
C TRP A 76 -7.20 -7.39 8.48
N ILE A 77 -6.81 -8.39 7.67
CA ILE A 77 -7.08 -8.45 6.23
C ILE A 77 -8.58 -8.27 5.95
N LYS A 78 -9.41 -9.13 6.57
CA LYS A 78 -10.85 -9.09 6.39
C LYS A 78 -11.45 -7.75 6.82
N ARG A 79 -11.12 -7.26 8.01
CA ARG A 79 -11.71 -6.04 8.57
C ARG A 79 -11.35 -4.79 7.77
N ALA A 80 -10.09 -4.63 7.35
CA ALA A 80 -9.69 -3.51 6.50
C ALA A 80 -10.50 -3.46 5.20
N LEU A 81 -10.68 -4.61 4.55
CA LEU A 81 -11.49 -4.72 3.33
C LEU A 81 -12.99 -4.53 3.60
N ASP A 82 -13.51 -4.98 4.74
CA ASP A 82 -14.91 -4.80 5.14
C ASP A 82 -15.24 -3.34 5.47
N LEU A 83 -14.26 -2.55 5.93
CA LEU A 83 -14.38 -1.10 6.08
C LEU A 83 -14.41 -0.35 4.74
N GLY A 84 -14.08 -1.01 3.63
CA GLY A 84 -14.15 -0.44 2.29
C GLY A 84 -12.84 0.09 1.76
N ALA A 85 -11.69 -0.34 2.31
CA ALA A 85 -10.39 -0.06 1.72
C ALA A 85 -10.36 -0.50 0.24
N ALA A 86 -9.68 0.26 -0.61
CA ALA A 86 -9.45 -0.10 -2.01
C ALA A 86 -8.48 -1.28 -2.14
N GLY A 87 -7.73 -1.57 -1.09
CA GLY A 87 -6.84 -2.70 -0.98
C GLY A 87 -6.02 -2.67 0.30
N ILE A 88 -5.12 -3.61 0.39
CA ILE A 88 -4.21 -3.79 1.53
C ILE A 88 -2.77 -3.87 1.06
N ILE A 89 -1.85 -3.43 1.92
CA ILE A 89 -0.41 -3.66 1.83
C ILE A 89 -0.04 -4.51 3.05
N VAL A 90 0.45 -5.72 2.80
CA VAL A 90 0.75 -6.68 3.88
C VAL A 90 2.25 -6.74 4.08
N PRO A 91 2.77 -6.35 5.28
CA PRO A 91 4.20 -6.30 5.56
C PRO A 91 4.82 -7.69 5.69
N GLN A 92 6.14 -7.79 5.66
CA GLN A 92 6.94 -8.97 5.97
C GLN A 92 6.55 -10.26 5.23
N VAL A 93 6.16 -10.15 3.95
CA VAL A 93 5.82 -11.32 3.13
C VAL A 93 7.07 -11.90 2.50
N ASN A 94 7.57 -12.99 3.05
CA ASN A 94 8.87 -13.55 2.75
C ASN A 94 8.80 -14.87 1.96
N THR A 95 7.66 -15.57 2.03
CA THR A 95 7.47 -16.88 1.43
C THR A 95 6.23 -16.94 0.55
N VAL A 96 6.23 -17.91 -0.37
CA VAL A 96 5.08 -18.21 -1.24
C VAL A 96 3.87 -18.65 -0.42
N ASP A 97 4.07 -19.39 0.69
CA ASP A 97 2.98 -19.90 1.50
C ASP A 97 2.32 -18.78 2.33
N GLU A 98 3.09 -17.80 2.82
CA GLU A 98 2.54 -16.58 3.42
C GLU A 98 1.69 -15.80 2.40
N ALA A 99 2.21 -15.61 1.19
CA ALA A 99 1.47 -14.92 0.14
C ALA A 99 0.17 -15.65 -0.25
N LYS A 100 0.17 -16.98 -0.32
CA LYS A 100 -1.05 -17.79 -0.54
C LYS A 100 -2.05 -17.63 0.59
N ALA A 101 -1.59 -17.64 1.85
CA ALA A 101 -2.46 -17.46 3.02
C ALA A 101 -3.14 -16.08 3.00
N ILE A 102 -2.40 -15.03 2.60
CA ILE A 102 -2.92 -13.68 2.44
C ILE A 102 -3.99 -13.63 1.35
N VAL A 103 -3.73 -14.21 0.17
CA VAL A 103 -4.73 -14.30 -0.91
C VAL A 103 -5.98 -15.01 -0.44
N ASN A 104 -5.82 -16.15 0.24
CA ASN A 104 -6.94 -16.92 0.77
C ASN A 104 -7.81 -16.11 1.75
N ALA A 105 -7.19 -15.29 2.60
CA ALA A 105 -7.89 -14.43 3.55
C ALA A 105 -8.53 -13.17 2.90
N ALA A 106 -7.96 -12.68 1.79
CA ALA A 106 -8.39 -11.44 1.15
C ALA A 106 -9.47 -11.64 0.06
N ARG A 107 -9.52 -12.80 -0.59
CA ARG A 107 -10.39 -13.10 -1.73
C ARG A 107 -11.60 -13.92 -1.34
N PHE A 108 -12.75 -13.62 -1.94
CA PHE A 108 -13.94 -14.48 -1.87
C PHE A 108 -13.78 -15.71 -2.77
N THR A 109 -14.51 -16.77 -2.44
CA THR A 109 -14.62 -17.98 -3.26
C THR A 109 -14.94 -17.63 -4.74
N PRO A 110 -14.34 -18.32 -5.76
CA PRO A 110 -13.42 -19.47 -5.61
C PRO A 110 -11.94 -19.10 -5.41
N ALA A 111 -11.55 -17.83 -5.48
CA ALA A 111 -10.16 -17.38 -5.43
C ALA A 111 -9.56 -17.40 -4.01
N GLY A 112 -10.39 -17.53 -2.97
CA GLY A 112 -9.99 -17.59 -1.57
C GLY A 112 -11.14 -18.03 -0.68
N ALA A 113 -10.99 -17.80 0.64
CA ALA A 113 -11.95 -18.19 1.66
C ALA A 113 -12.38 -17.03 2.58
N ARG A 114 -12.30 -15.77 2.10
CA ARG A 114 -12.76 -14.61 2.86
C ARG A 114 -14.24 -14.77 3.24
N GLY A 115 -14.54 -14.67 4.54
CA GLY A 115 -15.92 -14.74 5.04
C GLY A 115 -16.76 -13.54 4.59
N VAL A 116 -18.03 -13.81 4.34
CA VAL A 116 -19.04 -12.79 3.99
C VAL A 116 -19.74 -12.31 5.25
N GLY A 117 -19.92 -11.01 5.41
CA GLY A 117 -20.68 -10.40 6.50
C GLY A 117 -21.31 -9.09 6.08
N VAL A 118 -22.27 -8.61 6.89
CA VAL A 118 -22.82 -7.26 6.76
C VAL A 118 -21.76 -6.25 7.19
N CYS A 119 -21.33 -5.38 6.29
CA CYS A 119 -20.25 -4.44 6.53
C CYS A 119 -20.40 -3.17 5.70
N ARG A 120 -19.58 -2.14 5.98
CA ARG A 120 -19.61 -0.88 5.25
C ARG A 120 -19.35 -1.07 3.75
N ALA A 121 -18.42 -1.95 3.37
CA ALA A 121 -18.04 -2.17 1.97
C ALA A 121 -19.19 -2.67 1.09
N ASN A 122 -20.19 -3.36 1.65
CA ASN A 122 -21.38 -3.84 0.95
C ASN A 122 -22.65 -3.04 1.29
N ALA A 123 -22.49 -1.75 1.64
CA ALA A 123 -23.57 -0.86 2.00
C ALA A 123 -24.44 -1.42 3.15
N TYR A 124 -23.77 -1.98 4.17
CA TYR A 124 -24.43 -2.58 5.35
C TYR A 124 -25.45 -3.67 4.99
N GLY A 125 -25.12 -4.49 3.98
CA GLY A 125 -25.93 -5.62 3.53
C GLY A 125 -26.81 -5.31 2.32
N TYR A 126 -27.08 -4.04 2.01
CA TYR A 126 -27.97 -3.67 0.89
C TYR A 126 -27.39 -4.00 -0.49
N ALA A 127 -26.06 -4.13 -0.63
CA ALA A 127 -25.39 -4.45 -1.89
C ALA A 127 -24.49 -5.71 -1.78
N ILE A 128 -24.85 -6.67 -0.93
CA ILE A 128 -23.99 -7.82 -0.59
C ILE A 128 -23.68 -8.70 -1.81
N GLY A 129 -24.66 -8.99 -2.66
CA GLY A 129 -24.48 -9.82 -3.86
C GLY A 129 -23.59 -9.14 -4.91
N GLU A 130 -23.82 -7.86 -5.17
CA GLU A 130 -23.02 -7.04 -6.07
C GLU A 130 -21.57 -6.91 -5.57
N TYR A 131 -21.42 -6.69 -4.26
CA TYR A 131 -20.11 -6.59 -3.65
C TYR A 131 -19.29 -7.88 -3.79
N ILE A 132 -19.88 -9.05 -3.47
CA ILE A 132 -19.17 -10.34 -3.57
C ILE A 132 -18.73 -10.60 -5.01
N SER A 133 -19.59 -10.34 -5.99
CA SER A 133 -19.28 -10.59 -7.39
C SER A 133 -18.16 -9.68 -7.94
N ALA A 134 -18.01 -8.47 -7.41
CA ALA A 134 -17.06 -7.47 -7.89
C ALA A 134 -15.79 -7.34 -7.04
N ALA A 135 -15.82 -7.75 -5.76
CA ALA A 135 -14.78 -7.42 -4.80
C ALA A 135 -13.41 -8.03 -5.15
N ASN A 136 -13.36 -9.26 -5.69
CA ASN A 136 -12.09 -9.88 -6.07
C ASN A 136 -11.36 -9.08 -7.16
N ALA A 137 -12.07 -8.44 -8.06
CA ALA A 137 -11.51 -7.56 -9.08
C ALA A 137 -11.33 -6.11 -8.59
N GLY A 138 -12.20 -5.66 -7.69
CA GLY A 138 -12.29 -4.27 -7.22
C GLY A 138 -11.48 -3.95 -5.96
N THR A 139 -10.67 -4.89 -5.44
CA THR A 139 -9.74 -4.68 -4.32
C THR A 139 -8.34 -5.13 -4.68
N ALA A 140 -7.32 -4.41 -4.19
CA ALA A 140 -5.92 -4.73 -4.42
C ALA A 140 -5.31 -5.48 -3.23
N VAL A 141 -4.48 -6.48 -3.52
CA VAL A 141 -3.64 -7.19 -2.53
C VAL A 141 -2.18 -6.97 -2.91
N ILE A 142 -1.51 -6.14 -2.14
CA ILE A 142 -0.09 -5.79 -2.33
C ILE A 142 0.71 -6.44 -1.21
N VAL A 143 1.76 -7.18 -1.56
CA VAL A 143 2.71 -7.72 -0.59
C VAL A 143 3.86 -6.74 -0.38
N GLN A 144 4.37 -6.61 0.85
CA GLN A 144 5.56 -5.80 1.10
C GLN A 144 6.80 -6.70 1.17
N ALA A 145 7.76 -6.43 0.28
CA ALA A 145 9.03 -7.13 0.20
C ALA A 145 10.12 -6.30 0.87
N GLU A 146 10.63 -6.79 2.01
CA GLU A 146 11.52 -6.05 2.89
C GLU A 146 12.51 -6.95 3.66
N HIS A 147 12.70 -8.17 3.17
CA HIS A 147 13.65 -9.14 3.71
C HIS A 147 14.36 -9.88 2.58
N LEU A 148 15.56 -10.41 2.82
CA LEU A 148 16.32 -11.22 1.84
C LEU A 148 15.55 -12.42 1.32
N ASP A 149 14.73 -13.06 2.16
CA ASP A 149 13.90 -14.18 1.73
C ASP A 149 12.84 -13.74 0.72
N ALA A 150 12.26 -12.54 0.88
CA ALA A 150 11.35 -11.96 -0.10
C ALA A 150 12.05 -11.71 -1.45
N VAL A 151 13.31 -11.28 -1.44
CA VAL A 151 14.11 -11.13 -2.68
C VAL A 151 14.32 -12.48 -3.37
N THR A 152 14.62 -13.51 -2.58
CA THR A 152 14.84 -14.88 -3.08
C THR A 152 13.56 -15.45 -3.71
N ASN A 153 12.41 -15.22 -3.07
CA ASN A 153 11.11 -15.75 -3.48
C ASN A 153 10.32 -14.81 -4.41
N ALA A 154 10.87 -13.65 -4.77
CA ALA A 154 10.15 -12.59 -5.48
C ALA A 154 9.44 -13.08 -6.76
N SER A 155 10.09 -13.89 -7.59
CA SER A 155 9.51 -14.42 -8.83
C SER A 155 8.33 -15.34 -8.54
N ALA A 156 8.49 -16.27 -7.61
CA ALA A 156 7.42 -17.21 -7.25
C ALA A 156 6.21 -16.52 -6.59
N ILE A 157 6.46 -15.48 -5.77
CA ILE A 157 5.39 -14.65 -5.18
C ILE A 157 4.70 -13.82 -6.28
N ALA A 158 5.47 -13.26 -7.21
CA ALA A 158 4.93 -12.45 -8.31
C ALA A 158 4.02 -13.26 -9.25
N GLU A 159 4.26 -14.54 -9.43
CA GLU A 159 3.44 -15.44 -10.28
C GLU A 159 2.11 -15.83 -9.63
N LEU A 160 1.95 -15.67 -8.30
CA LEU A 160 0.72 -16.06 -7.62
C LEU A 160 -0.48 -15.26 -8.11
N GLU A 161 -1.51 -15.96 -8.55
CA GLU A 161 -2.81 -15.37 -8.80
C GLU A 161 -3.39 -14.80 -7.49
N GLY A 162 -4.04 -13.63 -7.55
CA GLY A 162 -4.61 -12.96 -6.39
C GLY A 162 -3.69 -11.93 -5.72
N ILE A 163 -2.38 -11.95 -5.98
CA ILE A 163 -1.46 -10.85 -5.66
C ILE A 163 -1.48 -9.86 -6.81
N ASP A 164 -1.71 -8.58 -6.51
CA ASP A 164 -1.82 -7.50 -7.51
C ASP A 164 -0.52 -6.72 -7.72
N GLY A 165 0.44 -6.80 -6.79
CA GLY A 165 1.70 -6.08 -6.88
C GLY A 165 2.55 -6.23 -5.64
N VAL A 166 3.69 -5.52 -5.62
CA VAL A 166 4.61 -5.47 -4.49
C VAL A 166 4.84 -4.02 -4.06
N PHE A 167 5.05 -3.81 -2.77
CA PHE A 167 5.61 -2.57 -2.23
C PHE A 167 6.96 -2.89 -1.59
N VAL A 168 8.01 -2.12 -1.92
CA VAL A 168 9.35 -2.39 -1.38
C VAL A 168 9.57 -1.57 -0.12
N GLY A 169 9.96 -2.23 0.98
CA GLY A 169 10.40 -1.63 2.24
C GLY A 169 11.93 -1.55 2.32
N PRO A 170 12.57 -0.48 1.85
CA PRO A 170 14.02 -0.45 1.69
C PRO A 170 14.80 -0.40 3.02
N PHE A 171 14.21 0.16 4.09
CA PHE A 171 14.87 0.24 5.39
C PHE A 171 15.03 -1.15 6.01
N ASP A 172 13.93 -1.92 6.09
CA ASP A 172 13.96 -3.27 6.65
C ASP A 172 14.73 -4.22 5.75
N LEU A 173 14.62 -4.07 4.42
CA LEU A 173 15.43 -4.82 3.47
C LEU A 173 16.93 -4.59 3.74
N SER A 174 17.37 -3.35 3.86
CA SER A 174 18.78 -3.04 4.15
C SER A 174 19.23 -3.61 5.50
N ALA A 175 18.35 -3.57 6.51
CA ALA A 175 18.63 -4.16 7.82
C ALA A 175 18.78 -5.69 7.74
N SER A 176 17.90 -6.38 7.00
CA SER A 176 17.98 -7.83 6.77
C SER A 176 19.26 -8.26 6.03
N MET A 177 19.85 -7.34 5.28
CA MET A 177 21.12 -7.54 4.56
C MET A 177 22.36 -7.20 5.41
N GLY A 178 22.20 -6.81 6.69
CA GLY A 178 23.29 -6.35 7.54
C GLY A 178 23.82 -4.95 7.18
N LEU A 179 23.05 -4.16 6.43
CA LEU A 179 23.36 -2.81 5.94
C LEU A 179 22.32 -1.78 6.39
N PRO A 180 21.96 -1.69 7.70
CA PRO A 180 20.83 -0.91 8.17
C PRO A 180 20.95 0.56 7.76
N GLY A 181 19.92 1.06 7.04
CA GLY A 181 19.82 2.44 6.59
C GLY A 181 20.72 2.83 5.40
N GLN A 182 21.56 1.92 4.88
CA GLN A 182 22.44 2.19 3.73
C GLN A 182 21.68 2.01 2.40
N LEU A 183 20.68 2.86 2.17
CA LEU A 183 19.75 2.72 1.04
C LEU A 183 20.41 2.91 -0.33
N ASP A 184 21.55 3.60 -0.39
CA ASP A 184 22.31 3.82 -1.62
C ASP A 184 23.37 2.73 -1.86
N HIS A 185 23.53 1.76 -0.94
CA HIS A 185 24.45 0.66 -1.11
C HIS A 185 24.12 -0.15 -2.36
N HIS A 186 25.15 -0.55 -3.13
CA HIS A 186 24.98 -1.28 -4.38
C HIS A 186 24.13 -2.54 -4.22
N ASP A 187 24.40 -3.36 -3.21
CA ASP A 187 23.72 -4.62 -2.99
C ASP A 187 22.24 -4.41 -2.62
N VAL A 188 21.92 -3.37 -1.83
CA VAL A 188 20.55 -3.00 -1.50
C VAL A 188 19.79 -2.58 -2.77
N ASN A 189 20.38 -1.74 -3.62
CA ASN A 189 19.78 -1.35 -4.88
C ASN A 189 19.62 -2.54 -5.84
N THR A 190 20.56 -3.48 -5.86
CA THR A 190 20.47 -4.71 -6.64
C THR A 190 19.31 -5.60 -6.16
N ALA A 191 19.13 -5.73 -4.84
CA ALA A 191 18.02 -6.48 -4.27
C ALA A 191 16.65 -5.83 -4.61
N ILE A 192 16.55 -4.50 -4.48
CA ILE A 192 15.36 -3.73 -4.87
C ILE A 192 15.01 -3.96 -6.35
N GLU A 193 16.01 -3.90 -7.21
CA GLU A 193 15.82 -4.10 -8.65
C GLU A 193 15.39 -5.53 -9.00
N ARG A 194 15.92 -6.54 -8.30
CA ARG A 194 15.48 -7.94 -8.45
C ARG A 194 14.01 -8.11 -8.11
N ILE A 195 13.54 -7.53 -7.00
CA ILE A 195 12.11 -7.54 -6.65
C ILE A 195 11.29 -6.87 -7.75
N ARG A 196 11.65 -5.65 -8.14
CA ARG A 196 10.94 -4.90 -9.17
C ARG A 196 10.84 -5.68 -10.48
N GLN A 197 11.96 -6.26 -10.92
CA GLN A 197 12.02 -7.01 -12.17
C GLN A 197 11.18 -8.28 -12.12
N ALA A 198 11.17 -9.01 -10.99
CA ALA A 198 10.34 -10.19 -10.80
C ALA A 198 8.85 -9.86 -10.99
N PHE A 199 8.36 -8.79 -10.38
CA PHE A 199 6.97 -8.36 -10.52
C PHE A 199 6.68 -7.79 -11.93
N ALA A 200 7.62 -7.05 -12.51
CA ALA A 200 7.48 -6.56 -13.88
C ALA A 200 7.37 -7.70 -14.90
N ASN A 201 8.13 -8.78 -14.75
CA ASN A 201 8.06 -9.97 -15.59
C ASN A 201 6.71 -10.70 -15.48
N ALA A 202 6.11 -10.69 -14.29
CA ALA A 202 4.75 -11.19 -14.05
C ALA A 202 3.65 -10.21 -14.48
N GLY A 203 3.99 -9.06 -15.09
CA GLY A 203 3.04 -8.05 -15.52
C GLY A 203 2.44 -7.22 -14.37
N LYS A 204 3.03 -7.26 -13.18
CA LYS A 204 2.50 -6.62 -11.95
C LYS A 204 3.29 -5.37 -11.58
N PRO A 205 2.63 -4.35 -10.95
CA PRO A 205 3.25 -3.12 -10.49
C PRO A 205 4.18 -3.37 -9.30
N ALA A 206 5.22 -2.53 -9.21
CA ALA A 206 6.03 -2.37 -8.03
C ALA A 206 5.82 -0.97 -7.44
N GLY A 207 5.67 -0.92 -6.12
CA GLY A 207 5.51 0.29 -5.33
C GLY A 207 6.76 0.64 -4.53
N PHE A 208 6.91 1.94 -4.24
CA PHE A 208 8.03 2.46 -3.46
C PHE A 208 7.64 3.72 -2.68
N PHE A 209 8.30 3.91 -1.54
CA PHE A 209 8.21 5.14 -0.77
C PHE A 209 9.35 6.09 -1.12
N GLY A 210 9.03 7.31 -1.53
CA GLY A 210 9.98 8.40 -1.72
C GLY A 210 9.79 9.49 -0.66
N SER A 211 10.83 9.81 0.12
CA SER A 211 10.76 10.87 1.12
C SER A 211 10.71 12.28 0.52
N THR A 212 11.14 12.43 -0.73
CA THR A 212 11.15 13.69 -1.50
C THR A 212 10.63 13.44 -2.92
N THR A 213 10.25 14.52 -3.60
CA THR A 213 9.84 14.47 -5.02
C THR A 213 10.95 13.91 -5.92
N ASP A 214 12.21 14.28 -5.67
CA ASP A 214 13.35 13.79 -6.46
C ASP A 214 13.56 12.28 -6.28
N ALA A 215 13.44 11.79 -5.04
CA ALA A 215 13.49 10.37 -4.76
C ALA A 215 12.34 9.61 -5.45
N ALA A 216 11.13 10.18 -5.44
CA ALA A 216 9.97 9.63 -6.13
C ALA A 216 10.18 9.59 -7.67
N HIS A 217 10.63 10.69 -8.28
CA HIS A 217 10.94 10.75 -9.71
C HIS A 217 12.00 9.72 -10.12
N LYS A 218 13.08 9.56 -9.32
CA LYS A 218 14.09 8.53 -9.56
C LYS A 218 13.48 7.13 -9.63
N ARG A 219 12.54 6.80 -8.73
CA ARG A 219 11.87 5.49 -8.71
C ARG A 219 10.90 5.31 -9.88
N VAL A 220 10.15 6.34 -10.24
CA VAL A 220 9.32 6.32 -11.46
C VAL A 220 10.18 6.05 -12.69
N ALA A 221 11.30 6.73 -12.84
CA ALA A 221 12.24 6.51 -13.95
C ALA A 221 12.82 5.09 -13.99
N GLN A 222 12.89 4.41 -12.84
CA GLN A 222 13.29 3.01 -12.72
C GLN A 222 12.14 2.01 -13.03
N GLY A 223 10.91 2.50 -13.25
CA GLY A 223 9.74 1.67 -13.58
C GLY A 223 8.88 1.26 -12.38
N PHE A 224 9.04 1.90 -11.22
CA PHE A 224 8.05 1.82 -10.15
C PHE A 224 6.83 2.66 -10.51
N SER A 225 5.64 2.14 -10.27
CA SER A 225 4.39 2.80 -10.68
C SER A 225 3.43 3.09 -9.53
N LEU A 226 3.55 2.46 -8.38
CA LEU A 226 2.76 2.76 -7.18
C LEU A 226 3.61 3.55 -6.19
N ILE A 227 3.57 4.87 -6.28
CA ILE A 227 4.47 5.76 -5.52
C ILE A 227 3.74 6.36 -4.31
N ALA A 228 4.29 6.12 -3.12
CA ALA A 228 3.96 6.90 -1.93
C ALA A 228 5.05 7.96 -1.73
N CYS A 229 4.70 9.23 -1.90
CA CYS A 229 5.64 10.34 -1.75
C CYS A 229 5.33 11.12 -0.47
N SER A 230 6.31 11.20 0.43
CA SER A 230 6.20 11.89 1.71
C SER A 230 5.12 11.27 2.64
N ALA A 231 4.87 11.90 3.77
CA ALA A 231 3.85 11.54 4.74
C ALA A 231 3.19 12.80 5.29
N ASP A 232 1.99 12.68 5.85
CA ASP A 232 1.23 13.78 6.45
C ASP A 232 2.07 14.65 7.40
N VAL A 233 2.77 14.04 8.34
CA VAL A 233 3.65 14.73 9.30
C VAL A 233 4.87 15.39 8.64
N MET A 234 5.41 14.78 7.58
CA MET A 234 6.54 15.33 6.81
C MET A 234 6.12 16.55 6.00
N LEU A 235 4.96 16.48 5.34
CA LEU A 235 4.37 17.59 4.61
C LEU A 235 4.06 18.77 5.51
N LEU A 236 3.45 18.51 6.67
CA LEU A 236 3.16 19.55 7.67
C LEU A 236 4.44 20.21 8.17
N ARG A 237 5.47 19.43 8.51
CA ARG A 237 6.77 19.95 8.95
C ARG A 237 7.43 20.78 7.87
N ALA A 238 7.47 20.30 6.63
CA ALA A 238 8.07 21.01 5.51
C ALA A 238 7.41 22.38 5.29
N GLY A 239 6.07 22.44 5.29
CA GLY A 239 5.32 23.68 5.16
C GLY A 239 5.59 24.66 6.30
N ALA A 240 5.58 24.19 7.54
CA ALA A 240 5.89 25.03 8.71
C ALA A 240 7.33 25.56 8.69
N THR A 241 8.29 24.72 8.31
CA THR A 241 9.70 25.12 8.20
C THR A 241 9.88 26.18 7.10
N ALA A 242 9.31 25.99 5.92
CA ALA A 242 9.38 26.95 4.82
C ALA A 242 8.79 28.31 5.21
N LEU A 243 7.64 28.31 5.93
CA LEU A 243 7.04 29.54 6.45
C LEU A 243 7.99 30.31 7.39
N VAL A 244 8.60 29.59 8.36
CA VAL A 244 9.52 30.20 9.34
C VAL A 244 10.77 30.75 8.65
N THR A 245 11.35 29.99 7.72
CA THR A 245 12.53 30.44 6.94
C THR A 245 12.22 31.70 6.17
N ALA A 246 11.14 31.70 5.38
CA ALA A 246 10.76 32.89 4.57
C ALA A 246 10.48 34.15 5.41
N LEU A 247 10.02 34.02 6.64
CA LEU A 247 9.77 35.17 7.55
C LEU A 247 11.04 35.66 8.26
N ARG A 248 12.09 34.82 8.38
CA ARG A 248 13.36 35.16 9.04
C ARG A 248 14.42 35.68 8.09
N GLU A 249 14.31 35.44 6.80
CA GLU A 249 15.23 35.90 5.75
C GLU A 249 14.98 37.36 5.31
N ARG A 250 14.42 38.24 6.18
CA ARG A 250 14.18 39.67 5.92
C ARG A 250 15.32 40.53 6.45
#